data_bc9ea9586424a3fd958d3005d9cdb68b
#
_entry.id   bc9ea9586424a3fd958d3005d9cdb68b
#
_cell.length_a   1.000
_cell.length_b   1.000
_cell.length_c   1.000
_cell.angle_alpha   90.00
_cell.angle_beta   90.00
_cell.angle_gamma   90.00
#
_symmetry.space_group_name_H-M   'P 1'
#
loop_
_entity.id
_entity.type
_entity.pdbx_description
1 polymer ?
#
loop_
_entity_poly.entity_id
_entity_poly.type
_entity_poly.pdbx_seq_one_letter_code
_entity_poly.pdbx_strand_id
1 'polypeptide(L)'
;MAIISIGGWSWPRRGEGSSHSDNFIREPFFIGRGSRAGKTIDRATALQTSAILCGARVISQGIAQVPLKLYRETDQNGRRMREPARDHPLYRILADQPNDFQTSFSFRETFTMHAVVGGDGYAYISRKSNGDVRELLPISPDHIQPVWDDQRKELVYEFDGKRLKPRDILHVHGPSWSGYSGLSAVSLARETIGLNAAIGDARSDLFRNGGRPSGILSQDEKLSPEAATRVREAWHEKFGPNGKGGIAVLDKGWTFTPMDMTSVDSQTLETMKFLIEEVARFLMIFPQMLMQGDRPTYASVEQFFIAHVVHTLDPWMDRIEQEIKKSLIGYDGDNADIYPRFSREGLLRGAARDRAEFYKAALGAGGSPAWMTPNEVRKLENMNPHDEGDDLPRPASGPEPVAPTEPPQGGDDNGA
;
A
#
# COMPACT_ATOMS: atom_id res chain seq x y z
N MET A 1 -39.74 -12.29 -9.40
CA MET A 1 -38.35 -12.28 -8.93
C MET A 1 -38.08 -13.59 -8.19
N ALA A 2 -37.23 -14.45 -8.70
CA ALA A 2 -36.89 -15.67 -8.01
C ALA A 2 -35.67 -15.39 -7.11
N ILE A 3 -35.77 -15.72 -5.84
CA ILE A 3 -34.71 -15.51 -4.83
C ILE A 3 -34.07 -16.85 -4.50
N ILE A 4 -32.76 -16.94 -4.52
CA ILE A 4 -32.03 -18.10 -4.01
C ILE A 4 -31.67 -17.82 -2.55
N SER A 5 -32.10 -18.69 -1.63
CA SER A 5 -31.72 -18.64 -0.22
C SER A 5 -30.66 -19.68 0.08
N ILE A 6 -29.54 -19.27 0.64
CA ILE A 6 -28.48 -20.14 1.16
C ILE A 6 -28.22 -19.69 2.60
N GLY A 7 -28.46 -20.58 3.58
CA GLY A 7 -28.17 -20.33 4.98
C GLY A 7 -28.87 -19.11 5.59
N GLY A 8 -30.12 -18.81 5.22
CA GLY A 8 -30.89 -17.70 5.74
C GLY A 8 -30.65 -16.35 5.02
N TRP A 9 -29.77 -16.31 4.05
CA TRP A 9 -29.55 -15.15 3.17
C TRP A 9 -30.19 -15.41 1.81
N SER A 10 -30.91 -14.42 1.29
CA SER A 10 -31.58 -14.48 -0.01
C SER A 10 -30.85 -13.61 -1.01
N TRP A 11 -30.42 -14.19 -2.15
CA TRP A 11 -29.82 -13.49 -3.26
C TRP A 11 -30.84 -13.32 -4.39
N PRO A 12 -30.92 -12.14 -5.03
CA PRO A 12 -31.77 -11.98 -6.20
C PRO A 12 -31.27 -12.83 -7.36
N ARG A 13 -32.14 -13.65 -7.97
CA ARG A 13 -31.82 -14.35 -9.22
C ARG A 13 -31.90 -13.40 -10.40
N ARG A 14 -30.99 -13.58 -11.35
CA ARG A 14 -31.00 -12.91 -12.65
C ARG A 14 -32.34 -13.22 -13.34
N GLY A 15 -33.24 -12.25 -13.45
CA GLY A 15 -34.40 -12.32 -14.33
C GLY A 15 -33.97 -11.98 -15.75
N GLU A 16 -34.45 -12.71 -16.74
CA GLU A 16 -34.31 -12.33 -18.13
C GLU A 16 -34.81 -10.88 -18.29
N GLY A 17 -33.91 -9.96 -18.61
CA GLY A 17 -34.27 -8.58 -18.96
C GLY A 17 -34.06 -7.50 -17.88
N SER A 18 -33.53 -7.79 -16.69
CA SER A 18 -33.26 -6.71 -15.71
C SER A 18 -31.75 -6.44 -15.53
N SER A 19 -31.32 -5.30 -16.01
CA SER A 19 -30.01 -4.71 -15.75
C SER A 19 -29.72 -4.44 -14.25
N HIS A 20 -30.63 -4.76 -13.34
CA HIS A 20 -30.53 -4.48 -11.91
C HIS A 20 -29.73 -5.53 -11.12
N SER A 21 -29.71 -6.79 -11.55
CA SER A 21 -28.94 -7.82 -10.86
C SER A 21 -27.45 -7.76 -11.18
N ASP A 22 -27.11 -7.31 -12.39
CA ASP A 22 -25.72 -7.02 -12.77
C ASP A 22 -25.12 -5.85 -11.96
N ASN A 23 -25.97 -4.93 -11.50
CA ASN A 23 -25.55 -3.76 -10.74
C ASN A 23 -25.24 -4.04 -9.27
N PHE A 24 -25.75 -5.15 -8.69
CA PHE A 24 -25.46 -5.48 -7.29
C PHE A 24 -24.12 -6.21 -7.15
N ILE A 25 -23.71 -6.94 -8.18
CA ILE A 25 -22.42 -7.65 -8.26
C ILE A 25 -21.37 -6.80 -8.96
N ARG A 26 -21.74 -6.11 -10.02
CA ARG A 26 -20.99 -4.99 -10.58
C ARG A 26 -21.34 -3.79 -9.71
N GLU A 27 -20.54 -3.53 -8.71
CA GLU A 27 -20.77 -2.39 -7.84
C GLU A 27 -21.05 -1.14 -8.68
N PRO A 28 -22.27 -0.59 -8.66
CA PRO A 28 -22.63 0.57 -9.47
C PRO A 28 -21.85 1.83 -9.09
N PHE A 29 -21.10 1.75 -7.99
CA PHE A 29 -20.24 2.80 -7.50
C PHE A 29 -19.02 3.07 -8.38
N PHE A 30 -18.61 2.13 -9.28
CA PHE A 30 -17.24 2.14 -9.77
C PHE A 30 -17.03 2.24 -11.29
N ILE A 31 -18.05 2.24 -12.10
CA ILE A 31 -17.89 2.37 -13.56
C ILE A 31 -17.95 3.84 -13.95
N GLY A 32 -16.81 4.41 -14.36
CA GLY A 32 -16.65 5.55 -15.24
C GLY A 32 -17.57 6.77 -15.08
N ARG A 33 -18.11 7.03 -13.89
CA ARG A 33 -18.88 8.25 -13.65
C ARG A 33 -17.91 9.41 -13.50
N GLY A 34 -18.17 10.51 -14.20
CA GLY A 34 -17.44 11.75 -13.99
C GLY A 34 -17.52 12.20 -12.53
N SER A 35 -16.47 12.84 -12.03
CA SER A 35 -16.52 13.52 -10.75
C SER A 35 -17.49 14.71 -10.85
N ARG A 36 -18.01 15.18 -9.70
CA ARG A 36 -18.82 16.40 -9.63
C ARG A 36 -18.09 17.63 -10.17
N ALA A 37 -16.75 17.59 -10.15
CA ALA A 37 -15.91 18.62 -10.76
C ALA A 37 -15.83 18.52 -12.30
N GLY A 38 -16.64 17.67 -12.96
CA GLY A 38 -16.72 17.53 -14.41
C GLY A 38 -15.55 16.76 -15.04
N LYS A 39 -14.72 16.07 -14.23
CA LYS A 39 -13.57 15.28 -14.70
C LYS A 39 -13.92 13.80 -14.74
N THR A 40 -13.59 13.13 -15.84
CA THR A 40 -13.62 11.66 -15.91
C THR A 40 -12.35 11.11 -15.30
N ILE A 41 -12.50 10.30 -14.27
CA ILE A 41 -11.38 9.70 -13.54
C ILE A 41 -11.39 8.20 -13.79
N ASP A 42 -10.37 7.73 -14.49
CA ASP A 42 -10.00 6.34 -14.66
C ASP A 42 -8.65 6.05 -13.97
N ARG A 43 -8.16 4.83 -14.04
CA ARG A 43 -6.89 4.46 -13.43
C ARG A 43 -5.70 5.21 -14.03
N ALA A 44 -5.72 5.45 -15.34
CA ALA A 44 -4.64 6.15 -16.03
C ALA A 44 -4.56 7.63 -15.62
N THR A 45 -5.72 8.31 -15.59
CA THR A 45 -5.80 9.71 -15.14
C THR A 45 -5.51 9.84 -13.64
N ALA A 46 -5.93 8.88 -12.84
CA ALA A 46 -5.63 8.86 -11.40
C ALA A 46 -4.12 8.76 -11.13
N LEU A 47 -3.40 7.92 -11.87
CA LEU A 47 -1.95 7.77 -11.74
C LEU A 47 -1.16 9.00 -12.20
N GLN A 48 -1.77 9.93 -12.94
CA GLN A 48 -1.18 11.25 -13.23
C GLN A 48 -1.20 12.18 -12.00
N THR A 49 -2.03 11.87 -11.00
CA THR A 49 -2.02 12.58 -9.72
C THR A 49 -0.85 12.10 -8.88
N SER A 50 0.10 13.01 -8.59
CA SER A 50 1.35 12.67 -7.88
C SER A 50 1.12 11.96 -6.54
N ALA A 51 0.10 12.35 -5.78
CA ALA A 51 -0.23 11.73 -4.50
C ALA A 51 -0.67 10.27 -4.65
N ILE A 52 -1.50 9.96 -5.67
CA ILE A 52 -1.94 8.57 -5.94
C ILE A 52 -0.75 7.71 -6.38
N LEU A 53 0.05 8.19 -7.33
CA LEU A 53 1.22 7.48 -7.80
C LEU A 53 2.23 7.24 -6.68
N CYS A 54 2.51 8.27 -5.87
CA CYS A 54 3.41 8.16 -4.72
C CYS A 54 2.91 7.12 -3.72
N GLY A 55 1.66 7.19 -3.31
CA GLY A 55 1.09 6.25 -2.34
C GLY A 55 1.02 4.82 -2.86
N ALA A 56 0.62 4.63 -4.12
CA ALA A 56 0.62 3.31 -4.74
C ALA A 56 2.04 2.71 -4.81
N ARG A 57 3.07 3.52 -5.12
CA ARG A 57 4.47 3.10 -5.09
C ARG A 57 4.96 2.75 -3.69
N VAL A 58 4.63 3.56 -2.69
CA VAL A 58 5.02 3.31 -1.29
C VAL A 58 4.54 1.93 -0.84
N ILE A 59 3.30 1.57 -1.16
CA ILE A 59 2.73 0.26 -0.79
C ILE A 59 3.33 -0.86 -1.66
N SER A 60 3.30 -0.71 -2.98
CA SER A 60 3.72 -1.78 -3.89
C SER A 60 5.22 -2.10 -3.78
N GLN A 61 6.07 -1.07 -3.68
CA GLN A 61 7.51 -1.25 -3.47
C GLN A 61 7.82 -1.73 -2.05
N GLY A 62 7.05 -1.25 -1.05
CA GLY A 62 7.13 -1.73 0.32
C GLY A 62 6.93 -3.24 0.44
N ILE A 63 5.98 -3.80 -0.32
CA ILE A 63 5.74 -5.25 -0.38
C ILE A 63 6.76 -5.96 -1.28
N ALA A 64 7.08 -5.38 -2.44
CA ALA A 64 7.98 -6.00 -3.41
C ALA A 64 9.40 -6.21 -2.88
N GLN A 65 9.89 -5.32 -2.01
CA GLN A 65 11.23 -5.45 -1.41
C GLN A 65 11.33 -6.59 -0.39
N VAL A 66 10.18 -7.05 0.17
CA VAL A 66 10.19 -8.14 1.15
C VAL A 66 10.33 -9.48 0.44
N PRO A 67 11.34 -10.30 0.74
CA PRO A 67 11.47 -11.60 0.11
C PRO A 67 10.28 -12.51 0.44
N LEU A 68 9.65 -13.05 -0.59
CA LEU A 68 8.61 -14.08 -0.48
C LEU A 68 9.23 -15.44 -0.72
N LYS A 69 9.18 -16.30 0.28
CA LYS A 69 9.77 -17.65 0.23
C LYS A 69 8.71 -18.71 0.50
N LEU A 70 9.00 -19.91 0.05
CA LEU A 70 8.20 -21.09 0.31
C LEU A 70 8.85 -21.89 1.44
N TYR A 71 8.07 -22.28 2.43
CA TYR A 71 8.51 -23.08 3.56
C TYR A 71 7.74 -24.38 3.64
N ARG A 72 8.41 -25.40 4.19
CA ARG A 72 7.80 -26.68 4.60
C ARG A 72 7.82 -26.77 6.10
N GLU A 73 6.68 -27.12 6.69
CA GLU A 73 6.56 -27.43 8.10
C GLU A 73 6.73 -28.94 8.32
N THR A 74 7.71 -29.34 9.10
CA THR A 74 7.98 -30.76 9.44
C THR A 74 7.86 -30.94 10.95
N ASP A 75 7.30 -32.07 11.37
CA ASP A 75 7.29 -32.43 12.78
C ASP A 75 8.54 -33.32 13.07
N GLN A 76 9.42 -32.81 13.89
CA GLN A 76 10.60 -33.55 14.36
C GLN A 76 10.49 -33.70 15.88
N ASN A 77 10.20 -34.92 16.33
CA ASN A 77 10.09 -35.25 17.75
C ASN A 77 9.02 -34.44 18.52
N GLY A 78 7.86 -34.17 17.90
CA GLY A 78 6.81 -33.33 18.49
C GLY A 78 7.06 -31.84 18.42
N ARG A 79 8.12 -31.41 17.73
CA ARG A 79 8.46 -30.01 17.50
C ARG A 79 8.23 -29.65 16.03
N ARG A 80 7.48 -28.59 15.80
CA ARG A 80 7.28 -28.06 14.45
C ARG A 80 8.50 -27.28 14.02
N MET A 81 9.22 -27.85 13.04
CA MET A 81 10.37 -27.23 12.40
C MET A 81 9.96 -26.64 11.05
N ARG A 82 10.58 -25.56 10.68
CA ARG A 82 10.31 -24.84 9.44
C ARG A 82 11.56 -24.75 8.58
N GLU A 83 11.49 -25.27 7.37
CA GLU A 83 12.59 -25.29 6.42
C GLU A 83 12.20 -24.64 5.09
N PRO A 84 13.10 -23.91 4.41
CA PRO A 84 12.82 -23.41 3.06
C PRO A 84 12.63 -24.58 2.08
N ALA A 85 11.46 -24.68 1.44
CA ALA A 85 11.13 -25.72 0.46
C ALA A 85 11.74 -25.43 -0.91
N ARG A 86 13.08 -25.41 -1.00
CA ARG A 86 13.83 -25.06 -2.23
C ARG A 86 13.70 -26.11 -3.33
N ASP A 87 13.38 -27.32 -2.96
CA ASP A 87 13.10 -28.45 -3.85
C ASP A 87 11.76 -28.33 -4.58
N HIS A 88 10.83 -27.56 -4.05
CA HIS A 88 9.51 -27.39 -4.62
C HIS A 88 9.55 -26.50 -5.89
N PRO A 89 8.93 -26.91 -7.02
CA PRO A 89 8.96 -26.15 -8.29
C PRO A 89 8.51 -24.70 -8.18
N LEU A 90 7.55 -24.42 -7.29
CA LEU A 90 7.02 -23.09 -7.06
C LEU A 90 8.00 -22.14 -6.34
N TYR A 91 9.03 -22.69 -5.65
CA TYR A 91 9.98 -21.87 -4.90
C TYR A 91 10.66 -20.83 -5.80
N ARG A 92 11.21 -21.27 -6.94
CA ARG A 92 11.89 -20.39 -7.89
C ARG A 92 10.94 -19.35 -8.50
N ILE A 93 9.70 -19.75 -8.78
CA ILE A 93 8.68 -18.86 -9.36
C ILE A 93 8.34 -17.71 -8.38
N LEU A 94 8.20 -18.00 -7.10
CA LEU A 94 7.88 -16.98 -6.11
C LEU A 94 9.09 -16.16 -5.66
N ALA A 95 10.24 -16.81 -5.46
CA ALA A 95 11.42 -16.16 -4.89
C ALA A 95 12.25 -15.38 -5.93
N ASP A 96 12.41 -15.93 -7.15
CA ASP A 96 13.38 -15.44 -8.10
C ASP A 96 12.73 -14.86 -9.36
N GLN A 97 12.04 -15.71 -10.15
CA GLN A 97 11.59 -15.37 -11.50
C GLN A 97 10.20 -15.97 -11.80
N PRO A 98 9.13 -15.18 -11.71
CA PRO A 98 7.76 -15.66 -11.96
C PRO A 98 7.45 -15.90 -13.45
N ASN A 99 8.15 -15.23 -14.36
CA ASN A 99 8.01 -15.36 -15.81
C ASN A 99 9.29 -14.90 -16.52
N ASP A 100 9.35 -15.04 -17.84
CA ASP A 100 10.56 -14.81 -18.64
C ASP A 100 10.98 -13.32 -18.71
N PHE A 101 10.07 -12.37 -18.42
CA PHE A 101 10.33 -10.94 -18.59
C PHE A 101 10.32 -10.14 -17.29
N GLN A 102 9.99 -10.75 -16.13
CA GLN A 102 9.96 -10.07 -14.84
C GLN A 102 10.80 -10.80 -13.80
N THR A 103 11.45 -10.00 -12.94
CA THR A 103 11.98 -10.48 -11.67
C THR A 103 10.84 -10.63 -10.66
N SER A 104 11.07 -11.38 -9.59
CA SER A 104 10.11 -11.53 -8.49
C SER A 104 9.74 -10.19 -7.85
N PHE A 105 10.69 -9.24 -7.75
CA PHE A 105 10.42 -7.87 -7.30
C PHE A 105 9.44 -7.16 -8.24
N SER A 106 9.76 -7.10 -9.54
CA SER A 106 8.96 -6.39 -10.53
C SER A 106 7.55 -6.96 -10.66
N PHE A 107 7.42 -8.29 -10.58
CA PHE A 107 6.10 -8.94 -10.57
C PHE A 107 5.27 -8.53 -9.34
N ARG A 108 5.85 -8.63 -8.13
CA ARG A 108 5.15 -8.25 -6.89
C ARG A 108 4.77 -6.77 -6.88
N GLU A 109 5.68 -5.89 -7.37
CA GLU A 109 5.39 -4.46 -7.50
C GLU A 109 4.18 -4.22 -8.42
N THR A 110 4.20 -4.77 -9.64
CA THR A 110 3.11 -4.62 -10.62
C THR A 110 1.80 -5.20 -10.09
N PHE A 111 1.85 -6.42 -9.58
CA PHE A 111 0.67 -7.12 -9.05
C PHE A 111 0.02 -6.37 -7.89
N THR A 112 0.84 -5.89 -6.95
CA THR A 112 0.36 -5.09 -5.82
C THR A 112 -0.12 -3.72 -6.25
N MET A 113 0.55 -3.07 -7.21
CA MET A 113 0.12 -1.80 -7.78
C MET A 113 -1.30 -1.92 -8.37
N HIS A 114 -1.56 -2.99 -9.12
CA HIS A 114 -2.88 -3.29 -9.67
C HIS A 114 -3.93 -3.44 -8.55
N ALA A 115 -3.60 -4.19 -7.50
CA ALA A 115 -4.50 -4.42 -6.37
C ALA A 115 -4.79 -3.14 -5.57
N VAL A 116 -3.77 -2.33 -5.31
CA VAL A 116 -3.92 -1.07 -4.55
C VAL A 116 -4.73 -0.03 -5.31
N VAL A 117 -4.43 0.17 -6.59
CA VAL A 117 -5.07 1.20 -7.43
C VAL A 117 -6.45 0.73 -7.91
N GLY A 118 -6.49 -0.50 -8.40
CA GLY A 118 -7.68 -1.08 -9.04
C GLY A 118 -8.64 -1.80 -8.11
N GLY A 119 -8.20 -2.09 -6.89
CA GLY A 119 -8.92 -2.94 -5.92
C GLY A 119 -8.54 -4.41 -6.01
N ASP A 120 -8.15 -4.88 -7.18
CA ASP A 120 -7.88 -6.28 -7.48
C ASP A 120 -6.56 -6.44 -8.23
N GLY A 121 -5.75 -7.43 -7.86
CA GLY A 121 -4.56 -7.87 -8.56
C GLY A 121 -4.78 -9.26 -9.15
N TYR A 122 -4.49 -9.43 -10.44
CA TYR A 122 -4.69 -10.68 -11.16
C TYR A 122 -3.41 -11.15 -11.81
N ALA A 123 -3.19 -12.47 -11.78
CA ALA A 123 -2.19 -13.12 -12.61
C ALA A 123 -2.73 -14.44 -13.18
N TYR A 124 -2.46 -14.69 -14.45
CA TYR A 124 -2.75 -15.96 -15.09
C TYR A 124 -1.73 -17.00 -14.64
N ILE A 125 -2.21 -18.15 -14.23
CA ILE A 125 -1.41 -19.29 -13.80
C ILE A 125 -1.21 -20.21 -14.99
N SER A 126 -0.06 -20.11 -15.65
CA SER A 126 0.33 -21.05 -16.70
C SER A 126 0.86 -22.33 -16.06
N ARG A 127 0.33 -23.48 -16.49
CA ARG A 127 0.69 -24.79 -15.92
C ARG A 127 1.34 -25.69 -16.96
N LYS A 128 2.22 -26.56 -16.48
CA LYS A 128 2.79 -27.66 -17.28
C LYS A 128 1.76 -28.79 -17.44
N SER A 129 2.04 -29.75 -18.31
CA SER A 129 1.18 -30.92 -18.53
C SER A 129 1.00 -31.81 -17.28
N ASN A 130 1.95 -31.78 -16.34
CA ASN A 130 1.89 -32.47 -15.06
C ASN A 130 1.09 -31.70 -13.98
N GLY A 131 0.57 -30.51 -14.29
CA GLY A 131 -0.18 -29.68 -13.35
C GLY A 131 0.66 -28.65 -12.58
N ASP A 132 1.98 -28.77 -12.56
CA ASP A 132 2.85 -27.80 -11.89
C ASP A 132 2.71 -26.40 -12.50
N VAL A 133 2.87 -25.39 -11.67
CA VAL A 133 2.93 -24.01 -12.15
C VAL A 133 4.21 -23.84 -12.99
N ARG A 134 4.04 -23.32 -14.20
CA ARG A 134 5.13 -22.97 -15.08
C ARG A 134 5.57 -21.54 -14.88
N GLU A 135 4.60 -20.62 -14.86
CA GLU A 135 4.83 -19.18 -14.76
C GLU A 135 3.58 -18.45 -14.29
N LEU A 136 3.75 -17.22 -13.81
CA LEU A 136 2.70 -16.30 -13.43
C LEU A 136 2.77 -15.05 -14.30
N LEU A 137 1.68 -14.75 -15.01
CA LEU A 137 1.60 -13.62 -15.94
C LEU A 137 0.63 -12.58 -15.37
N PRO A 138 1.07 -11.36 -14.98
CA PRO A 138 0.18 -10.35 -14.44
C PRO A 138 -0.83 -9.90 -15.49
N ILE A 139 -2.10 -9.75 -15.09
CA ILE A 139 -3.17 -9.24 -15.94
C ILE A 139 -3.59 -7.88 -15.41
N SER A 140 -3.72 -6.90 -16.32
CA SER A 140 -4.29 -5.60 -15.94
C SER A 140 -5.76 -5.76 -15.51
N PRO A 141 -6.16 -5.19 -14.37
CA PRO A 141 -7.55 -5.24 -13.92
C PRO A 141 -8.54 -4.52 -14.85
N ASP A 142 -8.07 -3.82 -15.89
CA ASP A 142 -8.92 -3.24 -16.92
C ASP A 142 -9.48 -4.27 -17.90
N HIS A 143 -8.82 -5.43 -18.03
CA HIS A 143 -9.17 -6.47 -18.98
C HIS A 143 -9.86 -7.68 -18.34
N ILE A 144 -9.89 -7.78 -17.02
CA ILE A 144 -10.41 -8.95 -16.31
C ILE A 144 -11.37 -8.52 -15.20
N GLN A 145 -12.45 -9.28 -15.03
CA GLN A 145 -13.40 -9.06 -13.94
C GLN A 145 -13.89 -10.40 -13.37
N PRO A 146 -14.09 -10.51 -12.04
CA PRO A 146 -14.73 -11.67 -11.43
C PRO A 146 -16.24 -11.61 -11.66
N VAL A 147 -16.83 -12.72 -12.07
CA VAL A 147 -18.26 -12.87 -12.33
C VAL A 147 -18.77 -14.13 -11.65
N TRP A 148 -19.89 -14.01 -10.91
CA TRP A 148 -20.54 -15.17 -10.34
C TRP A 148 -21.35 -15.91 -11.40
N ASP A 149 -21.04 -17.20 -11.64
CA ASP A 149 -21.80 -18.07 -12.53
C ASP A 149 -22.93 -18.76 -11.76
N ASP A 150 -24.16 -18.30 -11.96
CA ASP A 150 -25.34 -18.82 -11.27
C ASP A 150 -25.64 -20.28 -11.63
N GLN A 151 -25.25 -20.75 -12.81
CA GLN A 151 -25.49 -22.12 -13.25
C GLN A 151 -24.53 -23.09 -12.58
N ARG A 152 -23.26 -22.70 -12.49
CA ARG A 152 -22.19 -23.53 -11.89
C ARG A 152 -22.01 -23.31 -10.40
N LYS A 153 -22.60 -22.23 -9.85
CA LYS A 153 -22.40 -21.82 -8.45
C LYS A 153 -20.93 -21.57 -8.10
N GLU A 154 -20.18 -21.06 -9.05
CA GLU A 154 -18.76 -20.79 -8.90
C GLU A 154 -18.41 -19.36 -9.37
N LEU A 155 -17.32 -18.81 -8.85
CA LEU A 155 -16.73 -17.58 -9.34
C LEU A 155 -15.94 -17.92 -10.61
N VAL A 156 -16.19 -17.21 -11.70
CA VAL A 156 -15.43 -17.29 -12.95
C VAL A 156 -14.86 -15.92 -13.29
N TYR A 157 -13.87 -15.89 -14.15
CA TYR A 157 -13.25 -14.65 -14.59
C TYR A 157 -13.52 -14.40 -16.05
N GLU A 158 -14.02 -13.23 -16.39
CA GLU A 158 -14.14 -12.78 -17.78
C GLU A 158 -12.92 -11.94 -18.15
N PHE A 159 -12.14 -12.42 -19.12
CA PHE A 159 -10.96 -11.78 -19.67
C PHE A 159 -11.14 -11.58 -21.17
N ASP A 160 -11.25 -10.32 -21.61
CA ASP A 160 -11.45 -9.93 -23.02
C ASP A 160 -12.55 -10.79 -23.71
N GLY A 161 -13.68 -10.98 -23.02
CA GLY A 161 -14.81 -11.76 -23.52
C GLY A 161 -14.69 -13.28 -23.44
N LYS A 162 -13.58 -13.79 -22.89
CA LYS A 162 -13.38 -15.22 -22.64
C LYS A 162 -13.55 -15.53 -21.15
N ARG A 163 -14.16 -16.68 -20.85
CA ARG A 163 -14.28 -17.16 -19.46
C ARG A 163 -13.09 -18.02 -19.08
N LEU A 164 -12.39 -17.62 -18.01
CA LEU A 164 -11.29 -18.35 -17.40
C LEU A 164 -11.78 -19.03 -16.12
N LYS A 165 -11.20 -20.18 -15.81
CA LYS A 165 -11.55 -20.93 -14.60
C LYS A 165 -10.85 -20.35 -13.38
N PRO A 166 -11.43 -20.45 -12.17
CA PRO A 166 -10.81 -19.98 -10.94
C PRO A 166 -9.40 -20.53 -10.71
N ARG A 167 -9.17 -21.79 -11.04
CA ARG A 167 -7.88 -22.47 -10.87
C ARG A 167 -6.75 -21.90 -11.74
N ASP A 168 -7.10 -21.14 -12.80
CA ASP A 168 -6.15 -20.58 -13.76
C ASP A 168 -5.80 -19.11 -13.43
N ILE A 169 -6.39 -18.55 -12.36
CA ILE A 169 -6.20 -17.17 -11.95
C ILE A 169 -5.74 -17.10 -10.49
N LEU A 170 -4.62 -16.44 -10.26
CA LEU A 170 -4.24 -15.93 -8.94
C LEU A 170 -4.91 -14.56 -8.77
N HIS A 171 -5.83 -14.45 -7.82
CA HIS A 171 -6.60 -13.24 -7.58
C HIS A 171 -6.47 -12.78 -6.14
N VAL A 172 -5.78 -11.68 -5.91
CA VAL A 172 -5.70 -11.00 -4.62
C VAL A 172 -6.52 -9.73 -4.67
N HIS A 173 -7.52 -9.63 -3.82
CA HIS A 173 -8.34 -8.42 -3.69
C HIS A 173 -7.98 -7.61 -2.44
N GLY A 174 -8.18 -6.30 -2.53
CA GLY A 174 -8.10 -5.37 -1.41
C GLY A 174 -9.29 -5.54 -0.44
N PRO A 175 -9.55 -4.54 0.42
CA PRO A 175 -10.78 -4.49 1.19
C PRO A 175 -11.97 -4.70 0.25
N SER A 176 -12.90 -5.57 0.63
CA SER A 176 -13.99 -6.00 -0.23
C SER A 176 -15.32 -5.86 0.46
N TRP A 177 -16.34 -5.42 -0.26
CA TRP A 177 -17.74 -5.44 0.18
C TRP A 177 -18.45 -6.71 -0.27
N SER A 178 -18.13 -7.22 -1.45
CA SER A 178 -18.75 -8.42 -2.02
C SER A 178 -18.11 -9.73 -1.54
N GLY A 179 -16.89 -9.67 -0.99
CA GLY A 179 -16.09 -10.83 -0.58
C GLY A 179 -15.28 -11.47 -1.70
N TYR A 180 -15.44 -11.05 -2.96
CA TYR A 180 -14.71 -11.60 -4.12
C TYR A 180 -14.17 -10.55 -5.09
N SER A 181 -14.45 -9.27 -4.88
CA SER A 181 -13.86 -8.14 -5.63
C SER A 181 -13.48 -7.05 -4.66
N GLY A 182 -12.31 -6.47 -4.84
CA GLY A 182 -11.79 -5.40 -4.00
C GLY A 182 -12.38 -4.03 -4.32
N LEU A 183 -12.40 -3.17 -3.31
CA LEU A 183 -12.78 -1.77 -3.48
C LEU A 183 -11.63 -1.00 -4.13
N SER A 184 -11.86 -0.43 -5.30
CA SER A 184 -10.87 0.39 -6.00
C SER A 184 -10.63 1.70 -5.25
N ALA A 185 -9.40 1.94 -4.80
CA ALA A 185 -9.02 3.20 -4.16
C ALA A 185 -9.26 4.40 -5.07
N VAL A 186 -8.99 4.28 -6.37
CA VAL A 186 -9.24 5.32 -7.37
C VAL A 186 -10.72 5.64 -7.49
N SER A 187 -11.57 4.61 -7.53
CA SER A 187 -13.01 4.81 -7.66
C SER A 187 -13.60 5.47 -6.42
N LEU A 188 -13.11 5.11 -5.22
CA LEU A 188 -13.51 5.73 -3.96
C LEU A 188 -13.02 7.17 -3.86
N ALA A 189 -11.78 7.43 -4.24
CA ALA A 189 -11.17 8.77 -4.22
C ALA A 189 -11.53 9.64 -5.43
N ARG A 190 -12.44 9.21 -6.31
CA ARG A 190 -12.77 9.88 -7.57
C ARG A 190 -13.11 11.37 -7.41
N GLU A 191 -13.90 11.72 -6.40
CA GLU A 191 -14.26 13.11 -6.14
C GLU A 191 -13.05 13.95 -5.74
N THR A 192 -12.20 13.40 -4.87
CA THR A 192 -10.94 14.02 -4.42
C THR A 192 -9.97 14.22 -5.57
N ILE A 193 -9.77 13.20 -6.40
CA ILE A 193 -8.89 13.26 -7.58
C ILE A 193 -9.45 14.23 -8.61
N GLY A 194 -10.76 14.18 -8.86
CA GLY A 194 -11.43 15.06 -9.81
C GLY A 194 -11.37 16.52 -9.41
N LEU A 195 -11.54 16.82 -8.13
CA LEU A 195 -11.40 18.20 -7.62
C LEU A 195 -9.95 18.67 -7.75
N ASN A 196 -8.96 17.84 -7.40
CA ASN A 196 -7.54 18.17 -7.56
C ASN A 196 -7.19 18.46 -9.02
N ALA A 197 -7.67 17.65 -9.97
CA ALA A 197 -7.47 17.89 -11.40
C ALA A 197 -8.14 19.19 -11.86
N ALA A 198 -9.36 19.47 -11.42
CA ALA A 198 -10.07 20.70 -11.77
C ALA A 198 -9.38 21.96 -11.24
N ILE A 199 -8.85 21.92 -10.02
CA ILE A 199 -8.02 23.01 -9.47
C ILE A 199 -6.74 23.19 -10.29
N GLY A 200 -6.09 22.08 -10.69
CA GLY A 200 -4.91 22.10 -11.55
C GLY A 200 -5.18 22.77 -12.90
N ASP A 201 -6.28 22.42 -13.56
CA ASP A 201 -6.68 22.99 -14.84
C ASP A 201 -7.03 24.47 -14.71
N ALA A 202 -7.81 24.86 -13.70
CA ALA A 202 -8.15 26.26 -13.46
C ALA A 202 -6.90 27.12 -13.24
N ARG A 203 -5.89 26.58 -12.54
CA ARG A 203 -4.59 27.25 -12.37
C ARG A 203 -3.81 27.33 -13.69
N SER A 204 -3.78 26.25 -14.45
CA SER A 204 -3.11 26.20 -15.76
C SER A 204 -3.75 27.20 -16.73
N ASP A 205 -5.09 27.29 -16.76
CA ASP A 205 -5.82 28.25 -17.57
C ASP A 205 -5.54 29.69 -17.13
N LEU A 206 -5.45 29.93 -15.81
CA LEU A 206 -5.10 31.23 -15.29
C LEU A 206 -3.70 31.65 -15.78
N PHE A 207 -2.71 30.76 -15.72
CA PHE A 207 -1.36 31.05 -16.22
C PHE A 207 -1.32 31.20 -17.74
N ARG A 208 -2.06 30.38 -18.48
CA ARG A 208 -2.15 30.45 -19.94
C ARG A 208 -2.75 31.78 -20.41
N ASN A 209 -3.72 32.27 -19.68
CA ASN A 209 -4.41 33.56 -20.00
C ASN A 209 -3.69 34.81 -19.40
N GLY A 210 -2.41 34.67 -19.03
CA GLY A 210 -1.60 35.80 -18.53
C GLY A 210 -1.73 36.04 -17.04
N GLY A 211 -2.23 35.09 -16.30
CA GLY A 211 -2.44 35.22 -14.87
C GLY A 211 -3.64 36.09 -14.52
N ARG A 212 -3.82 36.36 -13.25
CA ARG A 212 -4.77 37.42 -12.82
C ARG A 212 -4.26 38.76 -13.29
N PRO A 213 -5.16 39.69 -13.67
CA PRO A 213 -4.72 41.04 -13.90
C PRO A 213 -3.97 41.53 -12.67
N SER A 214 -2.73 41.99 -12.88
CA SER A 214 -1.85 42.45 -11.80
C SER A 214 -2.48 43.60 -11.01
N GLY A 215 -3.53 44.20 -11.55
CA GLY A 215 -4.28 45.30 -10.96
C GLY A 215 -5.36 45.81 -11.90
N ILE A 216 -6.09 46.76 -11.42
CA ILE A 216 -7.13 47.48 -12.15
C ILE A 216 -6.54 48.79 -12.57
N LEU A 217 -6.65 49.11 -13.88
CA LEU A 217 -6.32 50.41 -14.41
C LEU A 217 -7.63 51.21 -14.53
N SER A 218 -7.78 52.22 -13.72
CA SER A 218 -8.97 53.09 -13.70
C SER A 218 -8.65 54.50 -14.11
N GLN A 219 -9.61 55.21 -14.71
CA GLN A 219 -9.55 56.57 -15.07
C GLN A 219 -10.87 57.25 -14.69
N ASP A 220 -10.79 58.52 -14.25
CA ASP A 220 -11.97 59.30 -13.79
C ASP A 220 -12.91 59.70 -14.93
N GLU A 221 -12.38 59.82 -16.16
CA GLU A 221 -13.19 60.18 -17.36
C GLU A 221 -13.67 58.92 -18.13
N LYS A 222 -14.88 59.04 -18.73
CA LYS A 222 -15.42 57.98 -19.59
C LYS A 222 -14.61 57.85 -20.87
N LEU A 223 -14.01 56.68 -21.08
CA LEU A 223 -13.33 56.34 -22.33
C LEU A 223 -14.35 56.02 -23.42
N SER A 224 -14.04 56.43 -24.67
CA SER A 224 -14.79 55.85 -25.82
C SER A 224 -14.47 54.37 -25.98
N PRO A 225 -15.39 53.57 -26.57
CA PRO A 225 -15.15 52.11 -26.77
C PRO A 225 -13.84 51.83 -27.52
N GLU A 226 -13.51 52.69 -28.50
CA GLU A 226 -12.31 52.57 -29.33
C GLU A 226 -11.02 52.91 -28.52
N ALA A 227 -11.09 53.87 -27.60
CA ALA A 227 -9.99 54.21 -26.72
C ALA A 227 -9.75 53.10 -25.68
N ALA A 228 -10.81 52.55 -25.12
CA ALA A 228 -10.74 51.42 -24.19
C ALA A 228 -10.12 50.15 -24.85
N THR A 229 -10.45 49.89 -26.11
CA THR A 229 -9.86 48.76 -26.86
C THR A 229 -8.37 49.00 -27.11
N ARG A 230 -7.97 50.18 -27.55
CA ARG A 230 -6.54 50.50 -27.75
C ARG A 230 -5.70 50.40 -26.48
N VAL A 231 -6.23 50.88 -25.37
CA VAL A 231 -5.55 50.73 -24.06
C VAL A 231 -5.39 49.30 -23.67
N ARG A 232 -6.43 48.47 -23.84
CA ARG A 232 -6.39 47.03 -23.56
C ARG A 232 -5.36 46.31 -24.41
N GLU A 233 -5.33 46.57 -25.70
CA GLU A 233 -4.39 45.97 -26.66
C GLU A 233 -2.94 46.33 -26.32
N ALA A 234 -2.65 47.65 -26.11
CA ALA A 234 -1.35 48.14 -25.75
C ALA A 234 -0.86 47.56 -24.40
N TRP A 235 -1.78 47.40 -23.43
CA TRP A 235 -1.48 46.79 -22.15
C TRP A 235 -1.17 45.32 -22.31
N HIS A 236 -1.99 44.59 -23.09
CA HIS A 236 -1.84 43.16 -23.36
C HIS A 236 -0.53 42.88 -24.15
N GLU A 237 -0.18 43.70 -25.12
CA GLU A 237 1.07 43.57 -25.87
C GLU A 237 2.30 43.73 -24.97
N LYS A 238 2.25 44.66 -24.02
CA LYS A 238 3.39 45.01 -23.17
C LYS A 238 3.48 44.17 -21.91
N PHE A 239 2.37 43.84 -21.27
CA PHE A 239 2.26 43.17 -19.97
C PHE A 239 1.50 41.83 -20.01
N GLY A 240 0.99 41.40 -21.18
CA GLY A 240 0.37 40.11 -21.37
C GLY A 240 1.35 38.95 -21.31
N PRO A 241 0.90 37.70 -21.50
CA PRO A 241 1.71 36.48 -21.35
C PRO A 241 3.00 36.46 -22.19
N ASN A 242 2.96 37.10 -23.35
CA ASN A 242 4.10 37.22 -24.27
C ASN A 242 4.79 38.59 -24.20
N GLY A 243 4.39 39.47 -23.29
CA GLY A 243 4.93 40.79 -23.13
C GLY A 243 6.29 40.76 -22.45
N LYS A 244 7.17 41.69 -22.84
CA LYS A 244 8.53 41.77 -22.26
C LYS A 244 8.55 42.35 -20.84
N GLY A 245 7.40 42.70 -20.27
CA GLY A 245 7.31 43.41 -19.00
C GLY A 245 7.88 44.83 -19.08
N GLY A 246 8.07 45.46 -17.94
CA GLY A 246 8.69 46.79 -17.83
C GLY A 246 7.87 47.70 -16.93
N ILE A 247 8.35 48.98 -16.82
CA ILE A 247 7.66 49.98 -16.02
C ILE A 247 6.48 50.54 -16.82
N ALA A 248 5.27 50.47 -16.23
CA ALA A 248 4.11 51.14 -16.78
C ALA A 248 4.18 52.64 -16.46
N VAL A 249 4.23 53.46 -17.50
CA VAL A 249 4.09 54.91 -17.35
C VAL A 249 2.62 55.24 -17.59
N LEU A 250 1.95 55.76 -16.59
CA LEU A 250 0.54 56.17 -16.63
C LEU A 250 0.47 57.66 -16.86
N ASP A 251 -0.43 58.08 -17.74
CA ASP A 251 -0.71 59.51 -18.00
C ASP A 251 -1.60 60.08 -16.88
N LYS A 252 -1.75 61.39 -16.84
CA LYS A 252 -2.53 62.08 -15.83
C LYS A 252 -3.98 61.61 -15.79
N GLY A 253 -4.46 61.25 -14.61
CA GLY A 253 -5.81 60.76 -14.40
C GLY A 253 -5.96 59.22 -14.41
N TRP A 254 -4.88 58.48 -14.63
CA TRP A 254 -4.89 57.03 -14.51
C TRP A 254 -4.38 56.59 -13.16
N THR A 255 -5.11 55.66 -12.54
CA THR A 255 -4.71 55.02 -11.29
C THR A 255 -4.60 53.50 -11.51
N PHE A 256 -3.45 52.96 -11.09
CA PHE A 256 -3.25 51.52 -11.06
C PHE A 256 -3.44 51.03 -9.62
N THR A 257 -4.41 50.18 -9.41
CA THR A 257 -4.65 49.49 -8.12
C THR A 257 -4.19 48.06 -8.24
N PRO A 258 -3.07 47.68 -7.59
CA PRO A 258 -2.63 46.30 -7.59
C PRO A 258 -3.71 45.40 -6.95
N MET A 259 -3.90 44.19 -7.52
CA MET A 259 -4.73 43.17 -6.90
C MET A 259 -3.81 42.27 -6.09
N ASP A 260 -3.90 42.39 -4.77
CA ASP A 260 -3.18 41.49 -3.85
C ASP A 260 -3.70 40.07 -3.93
N MET A 261 -2.86 39.11 -3.51
CA MET A 261 -3.28 37.71 -3.31
C MET A 261 -4.47 37.70 -2.35
N THR A 262 -5.62 37.31 -2.86
CA THR A 262 -6.85 37.24 -2.06
C THR A 262 -6.80 36.05 -1.10
N SER A 263 -7.58 36.08 -0.01
CA SER A 263 -7.78 34.97 0.93
C SER A 263 -8.19 33.66 0.22
N VAL A 264 -8.75 33.74 -0.99
CA VAL A 264 -9.11 32.61 -1.85
C VAL A 264 -7.89 31.79 -2.30
N ASP A 265 -6.73 32.44 -2.53
CA ASP A 265 -5.52 31.71 -2.94
C ASP A 265 -4.90 30.93 -1.77
N SER A 266 -4.94 31.49 -0.57
CA SER A 266 -4.52 30.81 0.65
C SER A 266 -5.44 29.59 0.94
N GLN A 267 -6.74 29.76 0.85
CA GLN A 267 -7.73 28.67 1.00
C GLN A 267 -7.55 27.57 -0.06
N THR A 268 -7.17 27.94 -1.28
CA THR A 268 -6.89 26.95 -2.33
C THR A 268 -5.68 26.09 -1.98
N LEU A 269 -4.62 26.66 -1.41
CA LEU A 269 -3.45 25.89 -0.95
C LEU A 269 -3.81 24.94 0.20
N GLU A 270 -4.61 25.37 1.15
CA GLU A 270 -5.10 24.52 2.24
C GLU A 270 -5.98 23.38 1.69
N THR A 271 -6.86 23.67 0.74
CA THR A 271 -7.66 22.66 0.05
C THR A 271 -6.77 21.63 -0.64
N MET A 272 -5.73 22.04 -1.36
CA MET A 272 -4.81 21.11 -2.01
C MET A 272 -4.08 20.21 -1.01
N LYS A 273 -3.66 20.73 0.14
CA LYS A 273 -3.07 19.93 1.22
C LYS A 273 -4.06 18.91 1.76
N PHE A 274 -5.29 19.34 2.03
CA PHE A 274 -6.36 18.47 2.48
C PHE A 274 -6.64 17.33 1.48
N LEU A 275 -6.67 17.61 0.17
CA LEU A 275 -6.87 16.58 -0.86
C LEU A 275 -5.76 15.54 -0.89
N ILE A 276 -4.51 15.91 -0.60
CA ILE A 276 -3.39 14.96 -0.46
C ILE A 276 -3.60 14.08 0.78
N GLU A 277 -4.04 14.64 1.90
CA GLU A 277 -4.36 13.88 3.11
C GLU A 277 -5.53 12.93 2.90
N GLU A 278 -6.56 13.32 2.13
CA GLU A 278 -7.65 12.43 1.74
C GLU A 278 -7.14 11.22 0.95
N VAL A 279 -6.22 11.45 -0.02
CA VAL A 279 -5.58 10.35 -0.74
C VAL A 279 -4.84 9.42 0.21
N ALA A 280 -4.12 9.96 1.19
CA ALA A 280 -3.42 9.17 2.20
C ALA A 280 -4.40 8.28 3.00
N ARG A 281 -5.59 8.80 3.36
CA ARG A 281 -6.65 8.04 4.05
C ARG A 281 -7.19 6.90 3.19
N PHE A 282 -7.47 7.12 1.91
CA PHE A 282 -7.93 6.06 1.00
C PHE A 282 -6.91 4.93 0.83
N LEU A 283 -5.62 5.25 0.89
CA LEU A 283 -4.52 4.28 0.75
C LEU A 283 -4.05 3.71 2.10
N MET A 284 -4.61 4.18 3.23
CA MET A 284 -4.19 3.79 4.59
C MET A 284 -2.70 4.00 4.83
N ILE A 285 -2.17 5.14 4.40
CA ILE A 285 -0.78 5.56 4.62
C ILE A 285 -0.73 6.91 5.34
N PHE A 286 0.41 7.21 5.95
CA PHE A 286 0.59 8.50 6.59
C PHE A 286 0.85 9.59 5.54
N PRO A 287 0.30 10.82 5.71
CA PRO A 287 0.52 11.92 4.78
C PRO A 287 2.00 12.24 4.55
N GLN A 288 2.86 12.03 5.55
CA GLN A 288 4.30 12.20 5.46
C GLN A 288 4.94 11.28 4.40
N MET A 289 4.36 10.11 4.14
CA MET A 289 4.80 9.19 3.07
C MET A 289 4.45 9.71 1.67
N LEU A 290 3.48 10.64 1.58
CA LEU A 290 3.18 11.39 0.36
C LEU A 290 3.99 12.69 0.25
N MET A 291 5.03 12.85 1.06
CA MET A 291 5.85 14.07 1.16
C MET A 291 5.05 15.31 1.59
N GLN A 292 3.98 15.09 2.35
CA GLN A 292 3.10 16.14 2.88
C GLN A 292 3.14 16.14 4.40
N GLY A 293 3.16 17.34 5.01
CA GLY A 293 3.13 17.55 6.45
C GLY A 293 4.44 18.12 7.00
N ASP A 294 4.43 18.39 8.30
CA ASP A 294 5.59 18.91 9.02
C ASP A 294 6.69 17.85 9.15
N ARG A 295 7.94 18.33 9.36
CA ARG A 295 9.08 17.43 9.54
C ARG A 295 8.89 16.64 10.83
N PRO A 296 8.78 15.31 10.75
CA PRO A 296 8.64 14.48 11.94
C PRO A 296 9.95 14.43 12.74
N THR A 297 9.85 14.23 14.05
CA THR A 297 11.03 13.91 14.90
C THR A 297 11.53 12.51 14.62
N TYR A 298 12.78 12.20 14.95
CA TYR A 298 13.33 10.84 14.76
C TYR A 298 12.50 9.75 15.42
N ALA A 299 12.05 9.96 16.66
CA ALA A 299 11.20 9.00 17.38
C ALA A 299 9.85 8.80 16.69
N SER A 300 9.26 9.87 16.12
CA SER A 300 8.00 9.78 15.37
C SER A 300 8.18 9.02 14.06
N VAL A 301 9.32 9.16 13.36
CA VAL A 301 9.61 8.45 12.11
C VAL A 301 9.60 6.94 12.31
N GLU A 302 10.25 6.46 13.37
CA GLU A 302 10.30 5.02 13.69
C GLU A 302 8.90 4.47 13.98
N GLN A 303 8.12 5.16 14.80
CA GLN A 303 6.74 4.77 15.12
C GLN A 303 5.84 4.79 13.88
N PHE A 304 5.94 5.80 13.02
CA PHE A 304 5.19 5.84 11.76
C PHE A 304 5.57 4.70 10.83
N PHE A 305 6.85 4.33 10.78
CA PHE A 305 7.31 3.22 9.96
C PHE A 305 6.75 1.88 10.47
N ILE A 306 6.81 1.63 11.78
CA ILE A 306 6.23 0.43 12.39
C ILE A 306 4.72 0.37 12.14
N ALA A 307 4.01 1.48 12.37
CA ALA A 307 2.57 1.55 12.14
C ALA A 307 2.22 1.33 10.66
N HIS A 308 3.03 1.84 9.71
CA HIS A 308 2.87 1.58 8.29
C HIS A 308 3.03 0.08 7.96
N VAL A 309 4.06 -0.56 8.51
CA VAL A 309 4.24 -2.01 8.32
C VAL A 309 3.02 -2.77 8.83
N VAL A 310 2.61 -2.53 10.08
CA VAL A 310 1.54 -3.28 10.76
C VAL A 310 0.16 -3.03 10.12
N HIS A 311 -0.16 -1.78 9.80
CA HIS A 311 -1.53 -1.43 9.36
C HIS A 311 -1.71 -1.39 7.85
N THR A 312 -0.62 -1.20 7.10
CA THR A 312 -0.69 -1.10 5.63
C THR A 312 -0.09 -2.30 4.93
N LEU A 313 1.18 -2.64 5.23
CA LEU A 313 1.89 -3.67 4.46
C LEU A 313 1.51 -5.09 4.88
N ASP A 314 1.44 -5.39 6.19
CA ASP A 314 1.12 -6.73 6.69
C ASP A 314 -0.23 -7.27 6.20
N PRO A 315 -1.34 -6.49 6.20
CA PRO A 315 -2.60 -6.97 5.66
C PRO A 315 -2.54 -7.36 4.17
N TRP A 316 -1.72 -6.67 3.37
CA TRP A 316 -1.50 -7.03 1.98
C TRP A 316 -0.64 -8.28 1.82
N MET A 317 0.43 -8.40 2.62
CA MET A 317 1.28 -9.58 2.63
C MET A 317 0.49 -10.83 3.03
N ASP A 318 -0.36 -10.75 4.06
CA ASP A 318 -1.21 -11.85 4.50
C ASP A 318 -2.21 -12.29 3.42
N ARG A 319 -2.85 -11.34 2.70
CA ARG A 319 -3.73 -11.66 1.58
C ARG A 319 -2.99 -12.40 0.47
N ILE A 320 -1.81 -11.93 0.11
CA ILE A 320 -0.97 -12.56 -0.92
C ILE A 320 -0.55 -13.95 -0.50
N GLU A 321 -0.09 -14.15 0.75
CA GLU A 321 0.30 -15.45 1.29
C GLU A 321 -0.86 -16.44 1.25
N GLN A 322 -2.03 -16.04 1.75
CA GLN A 322 -3.21 -16.89 1.82
C GLN A 322 -3.74 -17.26 0.43
N GLU A 323 -3.76 -16.31 -0.51
CA GLU A 323 -4.24 -16.58 -1.85
C GLU A 323 -3.26 -17.46 -2.64
N ILE A 324 -1.95 -17.27 -2.47
CA ILE A 324 -0.94 -18.17 -3.03
C ILE A 324 -1.10 -19.59 -2.47
N LYS A 325 -1.31 -19.74 -1.15
CA LYS A 325 -1.57 -21.05 -0.56
C LYS A 325 -2.81 -21.69 -1.16
N LYS A 326 -3.89 -20.95 -1.30
CA LYS A 326 -5.17 -21.44 -1.84
C LYS A 326 -5.07 -21.80 -3.33
N SER A 327 -4.50 -20.94 -4.16
CA SER A 327 -4.61 -21.03 -5.63
C SER A 327 -3.46 -21.81 -6.28
N LEU A 328 -2.25 -21.79 -5.68
CA LEU A 328 -1.06 -22.42 -6.26
C LEU A 328 -0.63 -23.71 -5.57
N ILE A 329 -0.90 -23.85 -4.27
CA ILE A 329 -0.39 -24.97 -3.46
C ILE A 329 -1.54 -25.92 -3.10
N GLY A 330 -2.64 -25.40 -2.58
CA GLY A 330 -3.74 -26.16 -1.99
C GLY A 330 -3.54 -26.42 -0.49
N TYR A 331 -4.59 -26.92 0.14
CA TYR A 331 -4.61 -27.27 1.57
C TYR A 331 -4.51 -28.76 1.82
N ASP A 332 -4.66 -29.57 0.78
CA ASP A 332 -4.74 -31.01 0.84
C ASP A 332 -3.57 -31.68 0.10
N GLY A 333 -3.35 -32.98 0.40
CA GLY A 333 -2.35 -33.80 -0.28
C GLY A 333 -0.91 -33.54 0.16
N ASP A 334 0.05 -33.86 -0.72
CA ASP A 334 1.49 -33.84 -0.44
C ASP A 334 2.06 -32.44 -0.17
N ASN A 335 1.27 -31.39 -0.43
CA ASN A 335 1.67 -30.00 -0.26
C ASN A 335 0.98 -29.31 0.94
N ALA A 336 0.27 -30.07 1.79
CA ALA A 336 -0.46 -29.50 2.92
C ALA A 336 0.46 -28.78 3.92
N ASP A 337 1.68 -29.28 4.08
CA ASP A 337 2.74 -28.76 4.95
C ASP A 337 3.52 -27.57 4.34
N ILE A 338 3.29 -27.25 3.05
CA ILE A 338 3.98 -26.19 2.33
C ILE A 338 3.17 -24.90 2.38
N TYR A 339 3.82 -23.78 2.68
CA TYR A 339 3.19 -22.46 2.72
C TYR A 339 4.14 -21.33 2.30
N PRO A 340 3.61 -20.28 1.63
CA PRO A 340 4.39 -19.09 1.32
C PRO A 340 4.48 -18.18 2.54
N ARG A 341 5.62 -17.47 2.69
CA ARG A 341 5.80 -16.51 3.78
C ARG A 341 6.72 -15.36 3.34
N PHE A 342 6.31 -14.14 3.64
CA PHE A 342 7.17 -12.96 3.54
C PHE A 342 8.14 -12.90 4.72
N SER A 343 9.41 -12.60 4.45
CA SER A 343 10.46 -12.42 5.47
C SER A 343 10.38 -11.00 6.03
N ARG A 344 9.47 -10.78 7.00
CA ARG A 344 9.14 -9.45 7.56
C ARG A 344 10.21 -8.88 8.49
N GLU A 345 11.14 -9.71 8.95
CA GLU A 345 12.17 -9.35 9.93
C GLU A 345 13.02 -8.16 9.46
N GLY A 346 13.25 -8.06 8.15
CA GLY A 346 13.97 -6.96 7.53
C GLY A 346 13.30 -5.59 7.69
N LEU A 347 11.97 -5.56 7.64
CA LEU A 347 11.18 -4.34 7.78
C LEU A 347 11.15 -3.83 9.23
N LEU A 348 11.20 -4.73 10.19
CA LEU A 348 11.04 -4.41 11.62
C LEU A 348 12.37 -4.18 12.34
N ARG A 349 13.48 -3.97 11.63
CA ARG A 349 14.81 -3.74 12.24
C ARG A 349 14.82 -2.51 13.14
N GLY A 350 14.05 -1.46 12.83
CA GLY A 350 13.90 -0.29 13.69
C GLY A 350 13.33 -0.64 15.07
N ALA A 351 12.31 -1.51 15.11
CA ALA A 351 11.71 -2.01 16.35
C ALA A 351 12.57 -3.09 17.06
N ALA A 352 13.73 -3.46 16.51
CA ALA A 352 14.56 -4.53 17.07
C ALA A 352 15.10 -4.20 18.48
N ARG A 353 15.32 -2.92 18.76
CA ARG A 353 15.80 -2.48 20.07
C ARG A 353 14.79 -2.72 21.18
N ASP A 354 13.54 -2.28 20.98
CA ASP A 354 12.48 -2.43 21.97
C ASP A 354 12.14 -3.91 22.17
N ARG A 355 12.10 -4.69 21.06
CA ARG A 355 11.94 -6.15 21.15
C ARG A 355 13.10 -6.83 21.87
N ALA A 356 14.33 -6.41 21.61
CA ALA A 356 15.49 -6.95 22.32
C ALA A 356 15.42 -6.65 23.82
N GLU A 357 14.94 -5.48 24.23
CA GLU A 357 14.73 -5.14 25.63
C GLU A 357 13.60 -5.99 26.25
N PHE A 358 12.49 -6.16 25.53
CA PHE A 358 11.41 -7.06 25.93
C PHE A 358 11.89 -8.51 26.10
N TYR A 359 12.63 -9.06 25.12
CA TYR A 359 13.14 -10.42 25.22
C TYR A 359 14.20 -10.60 26.30
N LYS A 360 15.04 -9.59 26.52
CA LYS A 360 15.97 -9.59 27.66
C LYS A 360 15.23 -9.73 28.99
N ALA A 361 14.17 -8.93 29.17
CA ALA A 361 13.34 -9.02 30.36
C ALA A 361 12.61 -10.38 30.46
N ALA A 362 12.07 -10.87 29.37
CA ALA A 362 11.33 -12.14 29.30
C ALA A 362 12.21 -13.35 29.61
N LEU A 363 13.48 -13.34 29.19
CA LEU A 363 14.48 -14.39 29.44
C LEU A 363 15.22 -14.22 30.77
N GLY A 364 14.85 -13.25 31.60
CA GLY A 364 15.42 -13.07 32.93
C GLY A 364 16.77 -12.34 32.97
N ALA A 365 17.13 -11.60 31.91
CA ALA A 365 18.34 -10.78 31.94
C ALA A 365 18.15 -9.61 32.93
N GLY A 366 19.18 -9.33 33.72
CA GLY A 366 19.13 -8.30 34.78
C GLY A 366 18.70 -8.79 36.14
N GLY A 367 18.62 -10.12 36.36
CA GLY A 367 18.37 -10.70 37.69
C GLY A 367 16.87 -10.91 38.02
N SER A 368 15.97 -10.58 37.12
CA SER A 368 14.54 -10.92 37.24
C SER A 368 14.32 -12.40 36.87
N PRO A 369 13.34 -13.09 37.48
CA PRO A 369 13.00 -14.46 37.05
C PRO A 369 12.56 -14.45 35.57
N ALA A 370 13.06 -15.40 34.77
CA ALA A 370 12.59 -15.61 33.42
C ALA A 370 11.12 -16.08 33.45
N TRP A 371 10.28 -15.50 32.55
CA TRP A 371 8.88 -15.90 32.39
C TRP A 371 8.58 -16.43 30.99
N MET A 372 9.55 -16.43 30.09
CA MET A 372 9.52 -17.09 28.78
C MET A 372 10.74 -17.98 28.58
N THR A 373 10.54 -19.06 27.85
CA THR A 373 11.62 -19.94 27.40
C THR A 373 12.29 -19.39 26.13
N PRO A 374 13.56 -19.75 25.84
CA PRO A 374 14.18 -19.41 24.57
C PRO A 374 13.38 -19.86 23.34
N ASN A 375 12.73 -21.01 23.40
CA ASN A 375 11.93 -21.52 22.29
C ASN A 375 10.61 -20.75 22.11
N GLU A 376 10.01 -20.24 23.17
CA GLU A 376 8.86 -19.33 23.06
C GLU A 376 9.24 -18.02 22.38
N VAL A 377 10.40 -17.44 22.73
CA VAL A 377 10.94 -16.25 22.06
C VAL A 377 11.26 -16.55 20.59
N ARG A 378 11.90 -17.68 20.30
CA ARG A 378 12.18 -18.13 18.92
C ARG A 378 10.90 -18.32 18.11
N LYS A 379 9.86 -18.84 18.74
CA LYS A 379 8.52 -19.00 18.11
C LYS A 379 7.90 -17.65 17.77
N LEU A 380 8.01 -16.66 18.64
CA LEU A 380 7.54 -15.29 18.36
C LEU A 380 8.28 -14.65 17.18
N GLU A 381 9.59 -14.92 17.06
CA GLU A 381 10.44 -14.45 15.95
C GLU A 381 10.39 -15.39 14.72
N ASN A 382 9.46 -16.35 14.70
CA ASN A 382 9.34 -17.33 13.61
C ASN A 382 10.65 -18.13 13.35
N MET A 383 11.45 -18.38 14.36
CA MET A 383 12.65 -19.19 14.30
C MET A 383 12.36 -20.65 14.70
N ASN A 384 13.12 -21.58 14.16
CA ASN A 384 13.04 -22.97 14.57
C ASN A 384 13.43 -23.14 16.05
N PRO A 385 12.79 -24.05 16.79
CA PRO A 385 13.16 -24.33 18.18
C PRO A 385 14.60 -24.86 18.28
N HIS A 386 15.21 -24.70 19.44
CA HIS A 386 16.52 -25.23 19.80
C HIS A 386 16.34 -26.36 20.82
N ASP A 387 17.18 -27.39 20.78
CA ASP A 387 17.02 -28.60 21.61
C ASP A 387 16.99 -28.33 23.11
N GLU A 388 17.77 -27.37 23.57
CA GLU A 388 17.85 -26.97 24.98
C GLU A 388 17.02 -25.73 25.32
N GLY A 389 16.10 -25.32 24.43
CA GLY A 389 15.41 -24.05 24.56
C GLY A 389 14.04 -24.09 25.24
N ASP A 390 13.61 -25.24 25.78
CA ASP A 390 12.27 -25.37 26.38
C ASP A 390 12.27 -25.10 27.90
N ASP A 391 13.44 -25.02 28.52
CA ASP A 391 13.56 -24.68 29.93
C ASP A 391 13.66 -23.17 30.17
N LEU A 392 13.03 -22.70 31.24
CA LEU A 392 13.19 -21.30 31.66
C LEU A 392 14.65 -21.06 32.05
N PRO A 393 15.30 -20.02 31.49
CA PRO A 393 16.64 -19.66 31.89
C PRO A 393 16.71 -19.42 33.42
N ARG A 394 17.65 -20.08 34.09
CA ARG A 394 17.87 -19.80 35.50
C ARG A 394 18.58 -18.45 35.64
N PRO A 395 18.23 -17.62 36.65
CA PRO A 395 19.03 -16.44 36.96
C PRO A 395 20.48 -16.86 37.11
N ALA A 396 21.41 -16.14 36.47
CA ALA A 396 22.81 -16.40 36.67
C ALA A 396 23.06 -16.39 38.17
N SER A 397 23.40 -17.54 38.74
CA SER A 397 23.87 -17.63 40.11
C SER A 397 25.02 -16.64 40.20
N GLY A 398 24.95 -15.69 41.15
CA GLY A 398 26.05 -14.78 41.41
C GLY A 398 27.35 -15.57 41.64
N PRO A 399 28.51 -14.94 41.52
CA PRO A 399 29.76 -15.62 41.68
C PRO A 399 29.71 -16.50 42.93
N GLU A 400 30.01 -17.79 42.77
CA GLU A 400 30.10 -18.71 43.90
C GLU A 400 30.90 -18.04 45.02
N PRO A 401 30.42 -18.07 46.27
CA PRO A 401 31.21 -17.53 47.37
C PRO A 401 32.56 -18.23 47.36
N VAL A 402 33.61 -17.50 47.11
CA VAL A 402 34.98 -18.00 47.24
C VAL A 402 35.10 -18.56 48.66
N ALA A 403 35.27 -19.87 48.76
CA ALA A 403 35.49 -20.50 50.03
C ALA A 403 36.61 -19.75 50.79
N PRO A 404 36.46 -19.46 52.10
CA PRO A 404 37.51 -18.76 52.86
C PRO A 404 38.79 -19.53 52.72
N THR A 405 39.79 -18.91 52.14
CA THR A 405 41.19 -19.45 52.24
C THR A 405 41.56 -19.58 53.70
N GLU A 406 41.77 -20.79 54.16
CA GLU A 406 42.38 -21.05 55.51
C GLU A 406 43.66 -20.22 55.66
N PRO A 407 43.83 -19.53 56.82
CA PRO A 407 45.07 -18.82 57.07
C PRO A 407 46.22 -19.81 57.11
N PRO A 408 47.38 -19.42 56.59
CA PRO A 408 48.56 -20.30 56.63
C PRO A 408 48.88 -20.69 58.08
N GLN A 409 48.94 -22.01 58.39
CA GLN A 409 49.38 -22.54 59.66
C GLN A 409 50.82 -22.08 59.91
N GLY A 410 50.98 -21.34 60.99
CA GLY A 410 52.30 -20.88 61.45
C GLY A 410 53.21 -22.08 61.71
N GLY A 411 54.29 -22.13 60.95
CA GLY A 411 55.39 -23.07 61.26
C GLY A 411 56.03 -22.69 62.57
N ASP A 412 55.98 -23.62 63.51
CA ASP A 412 56.77 -23.58 64.74
C ASP A 412 58.22 -23.60 64.35
N ASP A 413 58.89 -22.51 64.59
CA ASP A 413 60.32 -22.41 64.54
C ASP A 413 60.84 -22.67 65.98
N ASN A 414 61.12 -23.96 66.26
CA ASN A 414 61.85 -24.36 67.42
C ASN A 414 63.24 -24.70 66.99
N GLY A 415 64.23 -23.93 67.44
CA GLY A 415 65.49 -24.47 67.32
C GLY A 415 66.64 -23.83 67.92
N ALA A 416 67.13 -23.96 68.96
CA ALA A 416 68.49 -24.03 69.52
C ALA A 416 69.54 -23.03 69.01
#